data_2ade625d4cb9230ff4419db0c7e74534
#
_entry.id   2ade625d4cb9230ff4419db0c7e74534
#
_cell.length_a   1.000
_cell.length_b   1.000
_cell.length_c   1.000
_cell.angle_alpha   90.00
_cell.angle_beta   90.00
_cell.angle_gamma   90.00
#
_symmetry.space_group_name_H-M   'P 1'
#
loop_
_entity.id
_entity.type
_entity.pdbx_description
1 polymer ?
#
loop_
_entity_poly.entity_id
_entity_poly.type
_entity_poly.pdbx_seq_one_letter_code
_entity_poly.pdbx_strand_id
1 'polypeptide(L)'
;MAWEPIPLTVFGRALPHEIQSAWVFVLRAGADTGTERHPNSHQRMMTFQGSGDMQTEERGKWQSNVLVGGHDAPLEQRWISIPQNVWHRPVVGADADWTVVSFHTVPAEELIEEKPDDSSQDGTKQTKYLEK
;
A
#
# COMPACT_ATOMS: atom_id res chain seq x y z
N MET A 1 7.06 3.29 -10.74
CA MET A 1 5.71 3.08 -10.19
C MET A 1 4.79 4.19 -10.64
N ALA A 2 3.60 3.84 -11.08
CA ALA A 2 2.55 4.81 -11.38
C ALA A 2 1.46 4.70 -10.33
N TRP A 3 0.86 5.83 -9.94
CA TRP A 3 -0.21 5.84 -8.95
C TRP A 3 -1.16 7.00 -9.18
N GLU A 4 -2.39 6.84 -8.70
CA GLU A 4 -3.43 7.86 -8.83
C GLU A 4 -4.44 7.70 -7.69
N PRO A 5 -4.89 8.80 -7.05
CA PRO A 5 -6.01 8.72 -6.14
C PRO A 5 -7.30 8.47 -6.94
N ILE A 6 -8.20 7.66 -6.37
CA ILE A 6 -9.48 7.33 -6.98
C ILE A 6 -10.57 8.09 -6.21
N PRO A 7 -11.41 8.90 -6.88
CA PRO A 7 -12.53 9.54 -6.20
C PRO A 7 -13.44 8.49 -5.54
N LEU A 8 -13.77 8.68 -4.27
CA LEU A 8 -14.60 7.70 -3.54
C LEU A 8 -15.98 7.52 -4.16
N THR A 9 -16.47 8.51 -4.89
CA THR A 9 -17.75 8.43 -5.61
C THR A 9 -17.78 7.31 -6.65
N VAL A 10 -16.62 6.87 -7.13
CA VAL A 10 -16.51 5.73 -8.05
C VAL A 10 -17.09 4.45 -7.42
N PHE A 11 -17.00 4.32 -6.09
CA PHE A 11 -17.48 3.15 -5.37
C PHE A 11 -18.96 3.27 -4.95
N GLY A 12 -19.61 4.37 -5.30
CA GLY A 12 -20.99 4.63 -4.92
C GLY A 12 -21.13 4.82 -3.41
N ARG A 13 -22.10 4.13 -2.80
CA ARG A 13 -22.36 4.20 -1.35
C ARG A 13 -21.90 2.94 -0.62
N ALA A 14 -21.10 2.12 -1.27
CA ALA A 14 -20.73 0.80 -0.73
C ALA A 14 -19.60 0.83 0.30
N LEU A 15 -18.86 1.94 0.42
CA LEU A 15 -17.73 2.01 1.33
C LEU A 15 -18.14 2.41 2.74
N PRO A 16 -17.53 1.77 3.78
CA PRO A 16 -17.67 2.25 5.15
C PRO A 16 -17.16 3.68 5.28
N HIS A 17 -17.72 4.45 6.23
CA HIS A 17 -17.32 5.85 6.43
C HIS A 17 -15.87 6.01 6.90
N GLU A 18 -15.28 4.98 7.49
CA GLU A 18 -13.88 5.00 7.92
C GLU A 18 -12.92 5.09 6.74
N ILE A 19 -13.34 4.65 5.56
CA ILE A 19 -12.54 4.75 4.34
C ILE A 19 -12.67 6.16 3.78
N GLN A 20 -11.58 6.91 3.79
CA GLN A 20 -11.56 8.31 3.40
C GLN A 20 -10.74 8.60 2.15
N SER A 21 -9.99 7.63 1.65
CA SER A 21 -9.35 7.74 0.35
C SER A 21 -9.10 6.36 -0.26
N ALA A 22 -8.99 6.34 -1.58
CA ALA A 22 -8.67 5.15 -2.35
C ALA A 22 -7.64 5.51 -3.41
N TRP A 23 -6.78 4.54 -3.72
CA TRP A 23 -5.63 4.74 -4.60
C TRP A 23 -5.44 3.53 -5.49
N VAL A 24 -4.99 3.74 -6.73
CA VAL A 24 -4.50 2.66 -7.57
C VAL A 24 -2.99 2.83 -7.74
N PHE A 25 -2.28 1.71 -7.67
CA PHE A 25 -0.83 1.65 -7.91
C PHE A 25 -0.53 0.59 -8.93
N VAL A 26 0.35 0.92 -9.89
CA VAL A 26 0.94 -0.07 -10.79
C VAL A 26 2.39 -0.23 -10.38
N LEU A 27 2.69 -1.36 -9.76
CA LEU A 27 4.03 -1.72 -9.34
C LEU A 27 4.68 -2.52 -10.47
N ARG A 28 5.75 -1.99 -11.05
CA ARG A 28 6.34 -2.57 -12.25
C ARG A 28 7.07 -3.87 -11.94
N ALA A 29 7.10 -4.75 -12.94
CA ALA A 29 7.84 -6.02 -12.84
C ALA A 29 9.28 -5.76 -12.40
N GLY A 30 9.73 -6.49 -11.37
CA GLY A 30 11.07 -6.37 -10.82
C GLY A 30 11.35 -5.11 -10.02
N ALA A 31 10.34 -4.27 -9.79
CA ALA A 31 10.54 -3.02 -9.07
C ALA A 31 10.78 -3.24 -7.58
N ASP A 32 11.65 -2.40 -7.02
CA ASP A 32 11.85 -2.25 -5.59
C ASP A 32 11.63 -0.79 -5.25
N THR A 33 10.47 -0.48 -4.70
CA THR A 33 10.10 0.89 -4.33
C THR A 33 10.55 1.25 -2.92
N GLY A 34 11.16 0.31 -2.21
CA GLY A 34 11.68 0.52 -0.87
C GLY A 34 10.63 0.36 0.23
N THR A 35 11.08 0.65 1.43
CA THR A 35 10.29 0.48 2.66
C THR A 35 9.59 1.78 3.00
N GLU A 36 8.32 1.68 3.42
CA GLU A 36 7.55 2.84 3.88
C GLU A 36 6.57 2.43 4.98
N ARG A 37 6.05 3.43 5.68
CA ARG A 37 4.90 3.25 6.59
C ARG A 37 4.03 4.50 6.57
N HIS A 38 2.82 4.37 7.07
CA HIS A 38 1.88 5.49 7.18
C HIS A 38 1.58 5.76 8.65
N PRO A 39 2.15 6.84 9.21
CA PRO A 39 1.95 7.13 10.64
C PRO A 39 0.52 7.54 10.98
N ASN A 40 -0.25 8.00 10.00
CA ASN A 40 -1.59 8.52 10.25
C ASN A 40 -2.71 7.73 9.57
N SER A 41 -2.42 6.55 9.01
CA SER A 41 -3.43 5.81 8.28
C SER A 41 -3.29 4.31 8.45
N HIS A 42 -4.42 3.66 8.59
CA HIS A 42 -4.54 2.22 8.39
C HIS A 42 -4.75 1.97 6.89
N GLN A 43 -4.06 0.99 6.32
CA GLN A 43 -4.15 0.66 4.91
C GLN A 43 -4.79 -0.71 4.71
N ARG A 44 -5.72 -0.80 3.76
CA ARG A 44 -6.22 -2.07 3.25
C ARG A 44 -5.96 -2.11 1.77
N MET A 45 -5.31 -3.16 1.32
CA MET A 45 -4.86 -3.27 -0.05
C MET A 45 -5.33 -4.57 -0.67
N MET A 46 -5.78 -4.49 -1.92
CA MET A 46 -6.15 -5.67 -2.68
C MET A 46 -5.37 -5.72 -3.99
N THR A 47 -5.13 -6.94 -4.46
CA THR A 47 -4.62 -7.16 -5.81
C THR A 47 -5.75 -7.07 -6.80
N PHE A 48 -5.62 -6.16 -7.76
CA PHE A 48 -6.53 -6.08 -8.90
C PHE A 48 -6.06 -6.99 -10.02
N GLN A 49 -4.76 -6.96 -10.34
CA GLN A 49 -4.18 -7.77 -11.40
C GLN A 49 -2.72 -8.10 -11.08
N GLY A 50 -2.29 -9.30 -11.44
CA GLY A 50 -0.93 -9.76 -11.17
C GLY A 50 -0.80 -10.34 -9.78
N SER A 51 0.43 -10.36 -9.29
CA SER A 51 0.74 -10.85 -7.95
C SER A 51 2.01 -10.21 -7.43
N GLY A 52 2.18 -10.22 -6.13
CA GLY A 52 3.37 -9.72 -5.48
C GLY A 52 3.38 -10.06 -4.00
N ASP A 53 4.50 -9.76 -3.36
CA ASP A 53 4.67 -9.98 -1.93
C ASP A 53 4.69 -8.62 -1.23
N MET A 54 3.63 -8.31 -0.49
CA MET A 54 3.62 -7.13 0.37
C MET A 54 4.18 -7.52 1.73
N GLN A 55 5.47 -7.33 1.89
CA GLN A 55 6.15 -7.68 3.13
C GLN A 55 5.87 -6.65 4.21
N THR A 56 5.63 -7.14 5.41
CA THR A 56 5.40 -6.30 6.59
C THR A 56 6.39 -6.67 7.67
N GLU A 57 6.82 -5.68 8.46
CA GLU A 57 7.73 -5.91 9.57
C GLU A 57 6.94 -6.18 10.83
N GLU A 58 7.31 -7.24 11.54
CA GLU A 58 6.77 -7.58 12.84
C GLU A 58 7.91 -8.00 13.76
N ARG A 59 8.08 -7.28 14.86
CA ARG A 59 9.13 -7.55 15.88
C ARG A 59 10.54 -7.62 15.27
N GLY A 60 10.83 -6.70 14.35
CA GLY A 60 12.14 -6.63 13.71
C GLY A 60 12.36 -7.64 12.59
N LYS A 61 11.34 -8.39 12.21
CA LYS A 61 11.44 -9.39 11.14
C LYS A 61 10.43 -9.11 10.04
N TRP A 62 10.85 -9.32 8.80
CA TRP A 62 9.97 -9.20 7.65
C TRP A 62 9.12 -10.45 7.50
N GLN A 63 7.82 -10.25 7.37
CA GLN A 63 6.84 -11.30 7.10
C GLN A 63 6.42 -11.22 5.64
N SER A 64 6.42 -12.36 4.95
CA SER A 64 5.95 -12.45 3.57
C SER A 64 4.42 -12.53 3.54
N ASN A 65 3.80 -11.73 2.67
CA ASN A 65 2.37 -11.76 2.44
C ASN A 65 2.14 -11.77 0.93
N VAL A 66 2.19 -12.94 0.32
CA VAL A 66 2.00 -13.08 -1.13
C VAL A 66 0.52 -12.91 -1.46
N LEU A 67 0.24 -11.93 -2.31
CA LEU A 67 -1.12 -11.62 -2.74
C LEU A 67 -1.26 -11.91 -4.23
N VAL A 68 -2.41 -12.43 -4.60
CA VAL A 68 -2.72 -12.80 -5.98
C VAL A 68 -4.01 -12.14 -6.44
N GLY A 69 -4.12 -11.90 -7.74
CA GLY A 69 -5.37 -11.47 -8.36
C GLY A 69 -6.23 -12.68 -8.73
N GLY A 70 -7.44 -12.39 -9.16
CA GLY A 70 -8.35 -13.44 -9.61
C GLY A 70 -9.46 -13.72 -8.60
N HIS A 71 -10.68 -13.75 -9.10
CA HIS A 71 -11.87 -13.95 -8.26
C HIS A 71 -12.00 -15.36 -7.71
N ASP A 72 -11.18 -16.31 -8.22
CA ASP A 72 -11.18 -17.70 -7.73
C ASP A 72 -10.32 -17.89 -6.48
N ALA A 73 -9.45 -16.95 -6.18
CA ALA A 73 -8.60 -17.03 -5.00
C ALA A 73 -9.40 -16.63 -3.75
N PRO A 74 -9.14 -17.25 -2.59
CA PRO A 74 -9.74 -16.82 -1.33
C PRO A 74 -9.42 -15.35 -1.02
N LEU A 75 -10.31 -14.66 -0.31
CA LEU A 75 -10.14 -13.25 0.02
C LEU A 75 -8.83 -12.97 0.77
N GLU A 76 -8.46 -13.85 1.69
CA GLU A 76 -7.23 -13.70 2.49
C GLU A 76 -5.96 -13.81 1.65
N GLN A 77 -6.05 -14.29 0.41
CA GLN A 77 -4.93 -14.32 -0.54
C GLN A 77 -4.95 -13.15 -1.51
N ARG A 78 -5.97 -12.30 -1.45
CA ARG A 78 -6.12 -11.13 -2.33
C ARG A 78 -6.04 -9.81 -1.58
N TRP A 79 -6.30 -9.83 -0.27
CA TRP A 79 -6.35 -8.65 0.58
C TRP A 79 -5.34 -8.72 1.70
N ILE A 80 -4.81 -7.56 2.09
CA ILE A 80 -4.00 -7.41 3.29
C ILE A 80 -4.44 -6.16 4.03
N SER A 81 -4.38 -6.23 5.36
CA SER A 81 -4.59 -5.11 6.27
C SER A 81 -3.23 -4.73 6.86
N ILE A 82 -2.82 -3.48 6.66
CA ILE A 82 -1.54 -2.97 7.18
C ILE A 82 -1.87 -1.93 8.23
N PRO A 83 -1.62 -2.23 9.52
CA PRO A 83 -1.90 -1.28 10.59
C PRO A 83 -1.07 0.00 10.48
N GLN A 84 -1.54 1.06 11.11
CA GLN A 84 -0.82 2.32 11.24
C GLN A 84 0.60 2.07 11.78
N ASN A 85 1.58 2.75 11.21
CA ASN A 85 3.00 2.68 11.59
C ASN A 85 3.72 1.37 11.35
N VAL A 86 3.13 0.44 10.62
CA VAL A 86 3.81 -0.81 10.27
C VAL A 86 4.64 -0.62 9.00
N TRP A 87 5.94 -0.86 9.11
CA TRP A 87 6.85 -0.84 7.97
C TRP A 87 6.44 -1.92 6.98
N HIS A 88 6.32 -1.54 5.71
CA HIS A 88 6.00 -2.48 4.64
C HIS A 88 6.80 -2.15 3.39
N ARG A 89 6.95 -3.16 2.53
CA ARG A 89 7.66 -3.01 1.26
C ARG A 89 7.10 -4.01 0.24
N PRO A 90 6.80 -3.55 -0.98
CA PRO A 90 6.38 -4.46 -2.05
C PRO A 90 7.58 -5.13 -2.67
N VAL A 91 7.44 -6.42 -2.97
CA VAL A 91 8.41 -7.18 -3.76
C VAL A 91 7.67 -7.74 -4.97
N VAL A 92 8.06 -7.29 -6.15
CA VAL A 92 7.38 -7.63 -7.40
C VAL A 92 8.30 -8.54 -8.23
N GLY A 93 7.75 -9.67 -8.69
CA GLY A 93 8.49 -10.58 -9.54
C GLY A 93 8.85 -9.95 -10.88
N ALA A 94 9.81 -10.57 -11.59
CA ALA A 94 10.36 -10.03 -12.83
C ALA A 94 9.44 -10.21 -14.03
N ASP A 95 8.40 -11.03 -13.92
CA ASP A 95 7.63 -11.49 -15.08
C ASP A 95 6.44 -10.59 -15.45
N ALA A 96 5.86 -9.89 -14.49
CA ALA A 96 4.66 -9.10 -14.72
C ALA A 96 4.52 -7.96 -13.71
N ASP A 97 3.81 -6.91 -14.11
CA ASP A 97 3.42 -5.83 -13.22
C ASP A 97 2.37 -6.31 -12.21
N TRP A 98 2.31 -5.61 -11.08
CA TRP A 98 1.35 -5.87 -10.02
C TRP A 98 0.50 -4.61 -9.80
N THR A 99 -0.79 -4.72 -10.12
CA THR A 99 -1.73 -3.61 -9.94
C THR A 99 -2.54 -3.83 -8.68
N VAL A 100 -2.51 -2.85 -7.79
CA VAL A 100 -3.19 -2.93 -6.50
C VAL A 100 -4.10 -1.74 -6.29
N VAL A 101 -5.14 -1.93 -5.48
CA VAL A 101 -6.01 -0.85 -4.99
C VAL A 101 -5.84 -0.79 -3.49
N SER A 102 -5.55 0.41 -2.98
CA SER A 102 -5.38 0.65 -1.55
C SER A 102 -6.43 1.61 -1.03
N PHE A 103 -6.96 1.30 0.14
CA PHE A 103 -7.86 2.17 0.89
C PHE A 103 -7.17 2.68 2.13
N HIS A 104 -7.39 3.95 2.44
CA HIS A 104 -6.81 4.60 3.61
C HIS A 104 -7.88 5.25 4.48
N THR A 105 -7.55 5.43 5.75
CA THR A 105 -8.46 5.99 6.75
C THR A 105 -8.31 7.50 6.94
N VAL A 106 -7.57 8.15 6.03
CA VAL A 106 -7.45 9.61 5.97
C VAL A 106 -7.74 10.07 4.55
N PRO A 107 -8.17 11.35 4.37
CA PRO A 107 -8.31 11.92 3.03
C PRO A 107 -6.98 11.89 2.27
N ALA A 108 -7.07 11.87 0.94
CA ALA A 108 -5.88 11.77 0.09
C ALA A 108 -4.85 12.87 0.37
N GLU A 109 -5.32 14.09 0.61
CA GLU A 109 -4.44 15.25 0.88
C GLU A 109 -3.76 15.19 2.25
N GLU A 110 -4.18 14.28 3.14
CA GLU A 110 -3.59 14.15 4.47
C GLU A 110 -2.71 12.92 4.63
N LEU A 111 -2.70 12.01 3.66
CA LEU A 111 -1.92 10.77 3.75
C LEU A 111 -0.43 11.08 3.81
N ILE A 112 0.23 10.59 4.85
CA ILE A 112 1.67 10.73 5.06
C ILE A 112 2.38 9.44 4.71
N GLU A 113 3.47 9.56 3.95
CA GLU A 113 4.43 8.50 3.73
C GLU A 113 5.67 8.80 4.59
N GLU A 114 6.11 7.82 5.36
CA GLU A 114 7.36 7.91 6.10
C GLU A 114 8.32 6.86 5.56
N LYS A 115 9.55 7.28 5.26
CA LYS A 115 10.61 6.43 4.76
C LYS A 115 11.83 6.48 5.68
N PRO A 116 12.63 5.41 5.76
CA PRO A 116 13.93 5.50 6.43
C PRO A 116 14.80 6.56 5.74
N ASP A 117 15.48 7.35 6.53
CA ASP A 117 16.39 8.40 6.02
C ASP A 117 17.53 8.62 7.02
N ASP A 118 18.70 8.11 6.68
CA ASP A 118 19.89 8.19 7.54
C ASP A 118 20.39 9.63 7.71
N SER A 119 20.02 10.53 6.80
CA SER A 119 20.40 11.94 6.89
C SER A 119 19.52 12.75 7.83
N SER A 120 18.39 12.19 8.28
CA SER A 120 17.45 12.81 9.20
C SER A 120 17.88 12.55 10.64
N GLN A 121 17.61 13.53 11.52
CA GLN A 121 17.86 13.40 12.95
C GLN A 121 17.10 12.24 13.57
N ASP A 122 15.88 11.98 13.10
CA ASP A 122 15.01 10.93 13.62
C ASP A 122 15.19 9.58 12.89
N GLY A 123 16.07 9.54 11.87
CA GLY A 123 16.26 8.35 11.04
C GLY A 123 15.17 8.11 10.02
N THR A 124 14.20 9.04 9.91
CA THR A 124 13.08 8.92 8.97
C THR A 124 12.76 10.26 8.31
N LYS A 125 12.04 10.21 7.20
CA LYS A 125 11.53 11.38 6.49
C LYS A 125 10.06 11.19 6.20
N GLN A 126 9.24 12.18 6.56
CA GLN A 126 7.80 12.19 6.30
C GLN A 126 7.50 13.16 5.15
N THR A 127 6.60 12.72 4.26
CA THR A 127 6.13 13.52 3.14
C THR A 127 4.64 13.24 2.94
N LYS A 128 3.86 14.27 2.65
CA LYS A 128 2.48 14.06 2.21
C LYS A 128 2.50 13.33 0.87
N TYR A 129 1.70 12.30 0.73
CA TYR A 129 1.75 11.43 -0.44
C TYR A 129 1.53 12.20 -1.74
N LEU A 130 0.57 13.12 -1.78
CA LEU A 130 0.29 13.91 -2.97
C LEU A 130 1.37 14.95 -3.30
N GLU A 131 2.31 15.17 -2.41
CA GLU A 131 3.42 16.13 -2.60
C GLU A 131 4.74 15.46 -2.99
N LYS A 132 4.69 14.16 -3.25
CA LYS A 132 5.88 13.40 -3.64
C LYS A 132 6.41 13.82 -5.01
#